data_d35db31494a2cc16f4c7eb6de66f5861
#
_entry.id   d35db31494a2cc16f4c7eb6de66f5861
#
_cell.length_a   1.000
_cell.length_b   1.000
_cell.length_c   1.000
_cell.angle_alpha   90.00
_cell.angle_beta   90.00
_cell.angle_gamma   90.00
#
_symmetry.space_group_name_H-M   'P 1'
#
loop_
_entity.id
_entity.type
_entity.pdbx_description
1 polymer ?
#
loop_
_entity_poly.entity_id
_entity_poly.type
_entity_poly.pdbx_seq_one_letter_code
_entity_poly.pdbx_strand_id
1 'polypeptide(L)'
;EAEMRAAGLGYYFPLLFGDDTKKIWTLRKAGLGLLSNLPGDDKAVPVIEDTAVDVNDLPDYIREFNEILKKYNLYSVHYAHAGSGEIHLRPIINLKTKEGNQLFRTIAEEIATLVKKYKGSLSGEHGDGRLRGEFIRQMIGEKNYQWLKEIKKAWDPQNIFNPNKIVDTPAMNTMLRYEPGQQTPVFKTVFRYPNQDVLRHAEQCNGSGDC
;
A
#
# COMPACT_ATOMS: atom_id res chain seq x y z
N GLU A 1 -26.50 -12.50 -0.68
CA GLU A 1 -26.91 -12.45 -2.07
C GLU A 1 -28.27 -11.73 -2.22
N ALA A 2 -29.30 -12.10 -1.46
CA ALA A 2 -30.63 -11.49 -1.55
C ALA A 2 -30.59 -9.96 -1.36
N GLU A 3 -29.86 -9.47 -0.37
CA GLU A 3 -29.68 -8.04 -0.11
C GLU A 3 -28.97 -7.32 -1.25
N MET A 4 -27.92 -7.93 -1.82
CA MET A 4 -27.18 -7.35 -2.95
C MET A 4 -28.10 -7.25 -4.20
N ARG A 5 -28.88 -8.29 -4.46
CA ARG A 5 -29.86 -8.28 -5.57
C ARG A 5 -30.93 -7.20 -5.36
N ALA A 6 -31.46 -7.09 -4.14
CA ALA A 6 -32.45 -6.07 -3.79
C ALA A 6 -31.89 -4.65 -3.94
N ALA A 7 -30.61 -4.44 -3.66
CA ALA A 7 -29.91 -3.18 -3.84
C ALA A 7 -29.43 -2.92 -5.28
N GLY A 8 -29.65 -3.82 -6.22
CA GLY A 8 -29.18 -3.70 -7.60
C GLY A 8 -27.64 -3.82 -7.74
N LEU A 9 -26.98 -4.41 -6.76
CA LEU A 9 -25.53 -4.58 -6.74
C LEU A 9 -25.15 -5.92 -7.35
N GLY A 10 -24.46 -5.88 -8.47
CA GLY A 10 -24.04 -7.06 -9.22
C GLY A 10 -25.14 -7.67 -10.11
N TYR A 11 -24.75 -8.48 -11.05
CA TYR A 11 -25.64 -9.11 -12.02
C TYR A 11 -25.50 -10.64 -12.08
N TYR A 12 -24.41 -11.18 -11.51
CA TYR A 12 -24.11 -12.61 -11.52
C TYR A 12 -23.50 -13.03 -10.19
N PHE A 13 -24.05 -14.09 -9.57
CA PHE A 13 -23.69 -14.55 -8.22
C PHE A 13 -23.50 -16.08 -8.23
N PRO A 14 -22.41 -16.58 -8.84
CA PRO A 14 -22.14 -18.01 -8.87
C PRO A 14 -21.69 -18.53 -7.50
N LEU A 15 -22.15 -19.70 -7.14
CA LEU A 15 -21.59 -20.49 -6.04
C LEU A 15 -20.62 -21.51 -6.62
N LEU A 16 -19.35 -21.42 -6.25
CA LEU A 16 -18.29 -22.29 -6.75
C LEU A 16 -17.85 -23.27 -5.66
N PHE A 17 -17.63 -24.52 -6.05
CA PHE A 17 -17.24 -25.60 -5.14
C PHE A 17 -16.04 -26.37 -5.70
N GLY A 18 -15.33 -27.08 -4.81
CA GLY A 18 -14.22 -27.97 -5.19
C GLY A 18 -13.14 -27.24 -5.98
N ASP A 19 -12.74 -27.82 -7.09
CA ASP A 19 -11.61 -27.30 -7.89
C ASP A 19 -11.90 -25.94 -8.58
N ASP A 20 -13.16 -25.59 -8.79
CA ASP A 20 -13.50 -24.29 -9.38
C ASP A 20 -13.16 -23.12 -8.47
N THR A 21 -13.11 -23.31 -7.15
CA THR A 21 -12.64 -22.29 -6.22
C THR A 21 -11.18 -21.89 -6.47
N LYS A 22 -10.36 -22.81 -6.95
CA LYS A 22 -8.94 -22.56 -7.28
C LYS A 22 -8.79 -21.53 -8.39
N LYS A 23 -9.71 -21.48 -9.36
CA LYS A 23 -9.71 -20.50 -10.45
C LYS A 23 -9.87 -19.09 -9.91
N ILE A 24 -10.77 -18.87 -8.94
CA ILE A 24 -10.98 -17.58 -8.30
C ILE A 24 -9.74 -17.15 -7.51
N TRP A 25 -9.14 -18.05 -6.74
CA TRP A 25 -7.91 -17.75 -6.00
C TRP A 25 -6.73 -17.46 -6.92
N THR A 26 -6.63 -18.14 -8.06
CA THR A 26 -5.61 -17.85 -9.07
C THR A 26 -5.79 -16.45 -9.64
N LEU A 27 -7.02 -16.07 -10.01
CA LEU A 27 -7.33 -14.73 -10.49
C LEU A 27 -7.00 -13.67 -9.45
N ARG A 28 -7.41 -13.89 -8.18
CA ARG A 28 -7.12 -12.96 -7.08
C ARG A 28 -5.62 -12.76 -6.90
N LYS A 29 -4.82 -13.83 -6.92
CA LYS A 29 -3.36 -13.77 -6.79
C LYS A 29 -2.71 -13.04 -7.97
N ALA A 30 -3.23 -13.19 -9.19
CA ALA A 30 -2.72 -12.50 -10.37
C ALA A 30 -2.97 -10.98 -10.35
N GLY A 31 -3.93 -10.50 -9.55
CA GLY A 31 -4.32 -9.09 -9.49
C GLY A 31 -3.16 -8.12 -9.22
N LEU A 32 -2.27 -8.45 -8.28
CA LEU A 32 -1.11 -7.63 -7.97
C LEU A 32 -0.13 -7.52 -9.17
N GLY A 33 0.09 -8.63 -9.87
CA GLY A 33 0.90 -8.64 -11.10
C GLY A 33 0.32 -7.76 -12.20
N LEU A 34 -1.01 -7.78 -12.36
CA LEU A 34 -1.71 -6.92 -13.31
C LEU A 34 -1.53 -5.43 -12.99
N LEU A 35 -1.56 -5.06 -11.70
CA LEU A 35 -1.29 -3.69 -11.26
C LEU A 35 0.13 -3.21 -11.54
N SER A 36 1.10 -4.10 -11.50
CA SER A 36 2.49 -3.79 -11.83
C SER A 36 2.70 -3.49 -13.33
N ASN A 37 1.77 -3.95 -14.19
CA ASN A 37 1.82 -3.76 -15.64
C ASN A 37 1.36 -2.36 -16.11
N LEU A 38 1.06 -1.43 -15.21
CA LEU A 38 0.75 -0.05 -15.60
C LEU A 38 1.90 0.55 -16.39
N PRO A 39 1.67 1.01 -17.66
CA PRO A 39 2.70 1.67 -18.44
C PRO A 39 3.03 3.05 -17.84
N GLY A 40 4.25 3.55 -18.15
CA GLY A 40 4.68 4.86 -17.68
C GLY A 40 5.26 4.84 -16.27
N ASP A 41 5.37 6.02 -15.68
CA ASP A 41 6.02 6.25 -14.38
C ASP A 41 5.04 6.27 -13.20
N ASP A 42 3.74 6.41 -13.48
CA ASP A 42 2.68 6.31 -12.47
C ASP A 42 2.47 4.84 -12.09
N LYS A 43 2.53 4.55 -10.80
CA LYS A 43 2.43 3.18 -10.29
C LYS A 43 1.44 3.08 -9.13
N ALA A 44 0.85 1.90 -8.99
CA ALA A 44 0.02 1.55 -7.83
C ALA A 44 0.93 1.35 -6.60
N VAL A 45 1.09 2.41 -5.79
CA VAL A 45 2.04 2.39 -4.67
C VAL A 45 1.40 1.85 -3.38
N PRO A 46 2.13 1.01 -2.61
CA PRO A 46 1.61 0.41 -1.38
C PRO A 46 1.70 1.37 -0.18
N VAL A 47 1.29 2.63 -0.33
CA VAL A 47 1.47 3.67 0.69
C VAL A 47 0.56 3.49 1.90
N ILE A 48 -0.63 2.99 1.66
CA ILE A 48 -1.71 2.82 2.64
C ILE A 48 -2.30 1.42 2.58
N GLU A 49 -1.51 0.52 2.11
CA GLU A 49 -1.78 -0.90 2.12
C GLU A 49 -1.72 -1.44 3.55
N ASP A 50 -2.65 -2.36 3.91
CA ASP A 50 -2.61 -3.09 5.16
C ASP A 50 -3.22 -2.34 6.39
N THR A 51 -4.02 -1.31 6.16
CA THR A 51 -4.77 -0.70 7.27
C THR A 51 -5.94 -1.58 7.71
N ALA A 52 -6.17 -1.66 9.02
CA ALA A 52 -7.25 -2.45 9.60
C ALA A 52 -8.06 -1.64 10.62
N VAL A 53 -9.38 -1.78 10.55
CA VAL A 53 -10.34 -1.17 11.49
C VAL A 53 -11.36 -2.22 11.93
N ASP A 54 -12.18 -1.94 12.93
CA ASP A 54 -13.31 -2.81 13.27
C ASP A 54 -14.20 -3.01 12.03
N VAL A 55 -14.63 -4.24 11.79
CA VAL A 55 -15.42 -4.61 10.61
C VAL A 55 -16.73 -3.83 10.53
N ASN A 56 -17.30 -3.44 11.66
CA ASN A 56 -18.53 -2.65 11.72
C ASN A 56 -18.29 -1.19 11.29
N ASP A 57 -17.07 -0.67 11.48
CA ASP A 57 -16.68 0.68 11.08
C ASP A 57 -16.19 0.75 9.63
N LEU A 58 -15.93 -0.40 9.00
CA LEU A 58 -15.34 -0.49 7.68
C LEU A 58 -16.07 0.33 6.59
N PRO A 59 -17.41 0.36 6.49
CA PRO A 59 -18.12 1.16 5.49
C PRO A 59 -17.87 2.67 5.66
N ASP A 60 -17.87 3.17 6.88
CA ASP A 60 -17.64 4.57 7.18
C ASP A 60 -16.17 4.95 6.99
N TYR A 61 -15.26 4.09 7.41
CA TYR A 61 -13.84 4.24 7.17
C TYR A 61 -13.51 4.37 5.68
N ILE A 62 -14.04 3.48 4.83
CA ILE A 62 -13.83 3.52 3.38
C ILE A 62 -14.43 4.80 2.75
N ARG A 63 -15.57 5.26 3.24
CA ARG A 63 -16.18 6.50 2.74
C ARG A 63 -15.27 7.70 3.02
N GLU A 64 -14.80 7.86 4.26
CA GLU A 64 -13.90 8.96 4.63
C GLU A 64 -12.53 8.83 3.92
N PHE A 65 -12.04 7.62 3.78
CA PHE A 65 -10.83 7.32 3.02
C PHE A 65 -10.95 7.81 1.56
N ASN A 66 -12.06 7.48 0.90
CA ASN A 66 -12.29 7.91 -0.47
C ASN A 66 -12.39 9.43 -0.62
N GLU A 67 -12.90 10.15 0.39
CA GLU A 67 -12.89 11.62 0.39
C GLU A 67 -11.45 12.18 0.48
N ILE A 68 -10.55 11.53 1.22
CA ILE A 68 -9.12 11.90 1.23
C ILE A 68 -8.53 11.71 -0.16
N LEU A 69 -8.75 10.57 -0.82
CA LEU A 69 -8.24 10.33 -2.17
C LEU A 69 -8.80 11.35 -3.18
N LYS A 70 -10.08 11.65 -3.09
CA LYS A 70 -10.77 12.60 -3.95
C LYS A 70 -10.20 14.02 -3.80
N LYS A 71 -9.86 14.44 -2.58
CA LYS A 71 -9.19 15.72 -2.29
C LYS A 71 -7.91 15.90 -3.11
N TYR A 72 -7.18 14.81 -3.36
CA TYR A 72 -5.94 14.80 -4.13
C TYR A 72 -6.13 14.34 -5.59
N ASN A 73 -7.38 14.16 -6.04
CA ASN A 73 -7.71 13.65 -7.37
C ASN A 73 -6.99 12.34 -7.70
N LEU A 74 -6.93 11.43 -6.73
CA LEU A 74 -6.25 10.14 -6.86
C LEU A 74 -7.22 9.02 -7.15
N TYR A 75 -6.84 8.19 -8.11
CA TYR A 75 -7.43 6.87 -8.30
C TYR A 75 -6.67 5.85 -7.45
N SER A 76 -7.38 4.94 -6.81
CA SER A 76 -6.81 3.85 -6.04
C SER A 76 -7.46 2.52 -6.40
N VAL A 77 -6.66 1.48 -6.45
CA VAL A 77 -7.16 0.11 -6.53
C VAL A 77 -7.39 -0.42 -5.12
N HIS A 78 -8.55 -1.04 -4.93
CA HIS A 78 -8.98 -1.56 -3.63
C HIS A 78 -9.12 -3.08 -3.68
N TYR A 79 -8.52 -3.77 -2.75
CA TYR A 79 -8.83 -5.15 -2.40
C TYR A 79 -8.67 -5.33 -0.89
N ALA A 80 -9.23 -6.38 -0.31
CA ALA A 80 -9.37 -6.43 1.13
C ALA A 80 -9.51 -7.87 1.65
N HIS A 81 -9.12 -8.04 2.91
CA HIS A 81 -9.63 -9.07 3.80
C HIS A 81 -10.81 -8.49 4.59
N ALA A 82 -11.88 -8.14 3.89
CA ALA A 82 -12.99 -7.33 4.44
C ALA A 82 -13.63 -7.96 5.68
N GLY A 83 -13.67 -9.29 5.79
CA GLY A 83 -14.19 -9.99 6.97
C GLY A 83 -13.38 -9.80 8.24
N SER A 84 -12.13 -9.35 8.14
CA SER A 84 -11.26 -8.98 9.25
C SER A 84 -11.06 -7.46 9.40
N GLY A 85 -11.75 -6.66 8.57
CA GLY A 85 -11.63 -5.19 8.58
C GLY A 85 -10.35 -4.66 7.96
N GLU A 86 -9.58 -5.52 7.28
CA GLU A 86 -8.30 -5.17 6.69
C GLU A 86 -8.43 -4.81 5.21
N ILE A 87 -7.72 -3.76 4.80
CA ILE A 87 -7.84 -3.19 3.45
C ILE A 87 -6.47 -2.94 2.85
N HIS A 88 -6.34 -3.35 1.58
CA HIS A 88 -5.19 -3.05 0.76
C HIS A 88 -5.56 -2.00 -0.28
N LEU A 89 -5.04 -0.80 -0.12
CA LEU A 89 -5.32 0.34 -0.96
C LEU A 89 -4.06 0.84 -1.62
N ARG A 90 -4.10 0.93 -2.95
CA ARG A 90 -2.95 1.29 -3.77
C ARG A 90 -3.30 2.47 -4.68
N PRO A 91 -3.09 3.70 -4.23
CA PRO A 91 -3.24 4.87 -5.08
C PRO A 91 -2.18 4.89 -6.18
N ILE A 92 -2.57 5.47 -7.32
CA ILE A 92 -1.66 5.63 -8.47
C ILE A 92 -0.88 6.92 -8.29
N ILE A 93 0.43 6.81 -8.06
CA ILE A 93 1.31 7.96 -7.78
C ILE A 93 2.63 7.81 -8.55
N ASN A 94 3.16 8.93 -9.04
CA ASN A 94 4.49 9.00 -9.63
C ASN A 94 5.55 9.39 -8.61
N LEU A 95 6.25 8.42 -8.05
CA LEU A 95 7.30 8.66 -7.05
C LEU A 95 8.60 9.24 -7.61
N LYS A 96 8.75 9.37 -8.94
CA LYS A 96 9.92 9.99 -9.58
C LYS A 96 9.84 11.52 -9.57
N THR A 97 8.66 12.09 -9.31
CA THR A 97 8.46 13.53 -9.19
C THR A 97 8.55 13.99 -7.73
N LYS A 98 8.90 15.26 -7.53
CA LYS A 98 8.91 15.86 -6.18
C LYS A 98 7.51 15.92 -5.58
N GLU A 99 6.53 16.25 -6.41
CA GLU A 99 5.11 16.36 -6.07
C GLU A 99 4.57 15.00 -5.65
N GLY A 100 4.83 13.95 -6.42
CA GLY A 100 4.40 12.58 -6.10
C GLY A 100 5.09 12.01 -4.86
N ASN A 101 6.38 12.29 -4.67
CA ASN A 101 7.10 11.91 -3.46
C ASN A 101 6.51 12.59 -2.21
N GLN A 102 6.18 13.89 -2.28
CA GLN A 102 5.56 14.60 -1.18
C GLN A 102 4.13 14.09 -0.93
N LEU A 103 3.36 13.89 -2.00
CA LEU A 103 2.00 13.38 -1.92
C LEU A 103 1.93 11.99 -1.27
N PHE A 104 2.90 11.12 -1.57
CA PHE A 104 3.06 9.81 -0.96
C PHE A 104 3.06 9.89 0.58
N ARG A 105 3.83 10.81 1.16
CA ARG A 105 3.88 11.01 2.61
C ARG A 105 2.64 11.70 3.14
N THR A 106 2.14 12.74 2.46
CA THR A 106 0.94 13.49 2.88
C THR A 106 -0.28 12.59 3.02
N ILE A 107 -0.50 11.67 2.07
CA ILE A 107 -1.59 10.70 2.14
C ILE A 107 -1.42 9.77 3.34
N ALA A 108 -0.21 9.27 3.58
CA ALA A 108 0.05 8.40 4.72
C ALA A 108 -0.23 9.10 6.06
N GLU A 109 0.10 10.38 6.20
CA GLU A 109 -0.20 11.19 7.39
C GLU A 109 -1.71 11.35 7.63
N GLU A 110 -2.47 11.66 6.57
CA GLU A 110 -3.93 11.80 6.68
C GLU A 110 -4.59 10.46 7.00
N ILE A 111 -4.13 9.38 6.36
CA ILE A 111 -4.67 8.03 6.63
C ILE A 111 -4.26 7.54 8.02
N ALA A 112 -3.06 7.81 8.50
CA ALA A 112 -2.67 7.48 9.88
C ALA A 112 -3.61 8.18 10.89
N THR A 113 -3.98 9.42 10.62
CA THR A 113 -4.94 10.16 11.43
C THR A 113 -6.33 9.54 11.37
N LEU A 114 -6.78 9.15 10.18
CA LEU A 114 -8.08 8.49 9.99
C LEU A 114 -8.12 7.13 10.69
N VAL A 115 -7.10 6.29 10.50
CA VAL A 115 -6.99 4.97 11.17
C VAL A 115 -7.04 5.13 12.69
N LYS A 116 -6.32 6.11 13.23
CA LYS A 116 -6.35 6.40 14.68
C LYS A 116 -7.73 6.84 15.17
N LYS A 117 -8.47 7.63 14.38
CA LYS A 117 -9.87 8.01 14.67
C LYS A 117 -10.74 6.77 14.88
N TYR A 118 -10.56 5.76 14.04
CA TYR A 118 -11.27 4.48 14.09
C TYR A 118 -10.64 3.47 15.06
N LYS A 119 -9.63 3.87 15.86
CA LYS A 119 -8.89 2.99 16.79
C LYS A 119 -8.31 1.75 16.10
N GLY A 120 -8.00 1.87 14.82
CA GLY A 120 -7.46 0.83 13.97
C GLY A 120 -5.95 0.67 14.07
N SER A 121 -5.41 -0.17 13.19
CA SER A 121 -3.98 -0.41 13.01
C SER A 121 -3.53 0.06 11.62
N LEU A 122 -2.32 0.65 11.52
CA LEU A 122 -1.70 0.96 10.24
C LEU A 122 -1.19 -0.28 9.52
N SER A 123 -0.95 -1.36 10.25
CA SER A 123 -0.54 -2.64 9.71
C SER A 123 -1.38 -3.75 10.34
N GLY A 124 -2.19 -4.41 9.52
CA GLY A 124 -2.97 -5.58 9.90
C GLY A 124 -2.13 -6.85 9.93
N GLU A 125 -1.33 -7.10 8.88
CA GLU A 125 -0.56 -8.34 8.73
C GLU A 125 0.90 -8.14 8.26
N HIS A 126 1.24 -7.04 7.54
CA HIS A 126 2.55 -6.87 6.91
C HIS A 126 3.65 -6.37 7.85
N GLY A 127 3.29 -5.76 8.99
CA GLY A 127 4.21 -5.08 9.90
C GLY A 127 4.57 -3.66 9.46
N ASP A 128 4.87 -2.81 10.43
CA ASP A 128 5.11 -1.38 10.17
C ASP A 128 6.44 -1.11 9.46
N GLY A 129 7.48 -1.83 9.86
CA GLY A 129 8.80 -1.78 9.23
C GLY A 129 9.35 -0.37 9.11
N ARG A 130 9.79 -0.02 7.89
CA ARG A 130 10.27 1.31 7.55
C ARG A 130 9.17 2.23 7.03
N LEU A 131 8.19 1.68 6.31
CA LEU A 131 7.15 2.48 5.63
C LEU A 131 6.24 3.19 6.64
N ARG A 132 5.83 2.49 7.69
CA ARG A 132 4.86 2.96 8.69
C ARG A 132 5.50 3.36 10.01
N GLY A 133 6.79 3.07 10.20
CA GLY A 133 7.52 3.31 11.45
C GLY A 133 7.50 4.77 11.89
N GLU A 134 7.47 5.72 10.95
CA GLU A 134 7.34 7.15 11.23
C GLU A 134 6.07 7.49 12.03
N PHE A 135 4.99 6.74 11.82
CA PHE A 135 3.67 7.01 12.39
C PHE A 135 3.38 6.21 13.68
N ILE A 136 4.23 5.27 14.07
CA ILE A 136 3.99 4.43 15.26
C ILE A 136 3.79 5.27 16.52
N ARG A 137 4.62 6.30 16.71
CA ARG A 137 4.48 7.24 17.84
C ARG A 137 3.09 7.88 17.89
N GLN A 138 2.56 8.29 16.74
CA GLN A 138 1.20 8.83 16.62
C GLN A 138 0.15 7.78 17.00
N MET A 139 0.33 6.52 16.57
CA MET A 139 -0.64 5.46 16.80
C MET A 139 -0.71 5.02 18.27
N ILE A 140 0.43 4.73 18.88
CA ILE A 140 0.51 4.10 20.21
C ILE A 140 0.78 5.09 21.36
N GLY A 141 1.10 6.34 21.03
CA GLY A 141 1.44 7.40 22.00
C GLY A 141 2.90 7.36 22.45
N GLU A 142 3.37 8.50 22.99
CA GLU A 142 4.77 8.72 23.35
C GLU A 142 5.31 7.69 24.35
N LYS A 143 4.55 7.37 25.39
CA LYS A 143 4.99 6.45 26.44
C LYS A 143 5.28 5.06 25.90
N ASN A 144 4.35 4.50 25.11
CA ASN A 144 4.52 3.17 24.52
C ASN A 144 5.64 3.16 23.47
N TYR A 145 5.76 4.23 22.69
CA TYR A 145 6.86 4.37 21.73
C TYR A 145 8.22 4.40 22.43
N GLN A 146 8.34 5.10 23.56
CA GLN A 146 9.57 5.11 24.34
C GLN A 146 9.92 3.70 24.85
N TRP A 147 8.95 2.90 25.30
CA TRP A 147 9.20 1.51 25.69
C TRP A 147 9.69 0.66 24.50
N LEU A 148 9.17 0.84 23.31
CA LEU A 148 9.71 0.16 22.12
C LEU A 148 11.19 0.51 21.88
N LYS A 149 11.57 1.77 22.07
CA LYS A 149 12.98 2.20 21.97
C LYS A 149 13.86 1.55 23.03
N GLU A 150 13.38 1.46 24.27
CA GLU A 150 14.08 0.80 25.36
C GLU A 150 14.28 -0.69 25.10
N ILE A 151 13.25 -1.39 24.60
CA ILE A 151 13.37 -2.79 24.18
C ILE A 151 14.41 -2.94 23.07
N LYS A 152 14.34 -2.12 22.02
CA LYS A 152 15.33 -2.13 20.94
C LYS A 152 16.74 -1.94 21.47
N LYS A 153 16.96 -0.95 22.34
CA LYS A 153 18.28 -0.66 22.93
C LYS A 153 18.78 -1.78 23.83
N ALA A 154 17.89 -2.43 24.58
CA ALA A 154 18.27 -3.55 25.44
C ALA A 154 18.77 -4.77 24.66
N TRP A 155 18.11 -5.09 23.53
CA TRP A 155 18.47 -6.24 22.70
C TRP A 155 19.56 -5.94 21.67
N ASP A 156 19.65 -4.69 21.23
CA ASP A 156 20.59 -4.25 20.18
C ASP A 156 21.23 -2.90 20.55
N PRO A 157 22.09 -2.88 21.58
CA PRO A 157 22.70 -1.65 22.08
C PRO A 157 23.59 -0.94 21.05
N GLN A 158 24.10 -1.68 20.05
CA GLN A 158 24.95 -1.15 18.98
C GLN A 158 24.15 -0.80 17.71
N ASN A 159 22.82 -1.03 17.71
CA ASN A 159 21.92 -0.78 16.57
C ASN A 159 22.40 -1.43 15.26
N ILE A 160 22.79 -2.71 15.32
CA ILE A 160 23.28 -3.50 14.19
C ILE A 160 22.10 -4.18 13.46
N PHE A 161 21.10 -4.67 14.21
CA PHE A 161 20.00 -5.47 13.66
C PHE A 161 18.87 -4.59 13.14
N ASN A 162 18.70 -4.56 11.82
CA ASN A 162 17.62 -3.80 11.15
C ASN A 162 17.48 -2.35 11.66
N PRO A 163 18.52 -1.52 11.61
CA PRO A 163 18.43 -0.14 12.07
C PRO A 163 17.34 0.64 11.32
N ASN A 164 16.75 1.65 11.97
CA ASN A 164 15.74 2.53 11.39
C ASN A 164 14.48 1.80 10.93
N LYS A 165 14.09 0.73 11.61
CA LYS A 165 12.81 0.02 11.44
C LYS A 165 12.04 0.08 12.75
N ILE A 166 10.73 0.32 12.68
CA ILE A 166 9.81 0.43 13.81
C ILE A 166 10.13 1.65 14.70
N VAL A 167 11.35 1.73 15.25
CA VAL A 167 11.81 2.86 16.07
C VAL A 167 12.88 3.67 15.34
N ASP A 168 12.88 4.98 15.60
CA ASP A 168 13.80 5.96 15.00
C ASP A 168 13.84 5.90 13.47
N THR A 169 12.66 5.64 12.89
CA THR A 169 12.47 5.53 11.45
C THR A 169 12.54 6.91 10.80
N PRO A 170 13.35 7.10 9.75
CA PRO A 170 13.35 8.35 8.99
C PRO A 170 12.02 8.55 8.24
N ALA A 171 11.81 9.75 7.75
CA ALA A 171 10.62 10.06 6.94
C ALA A 171 10.43 9.03 5.82
N MET A 172 9.19 8.56 5.67
CA MET A 172 8.86 7.43 4.78
C MET A 172 9.18 7.70 3.31
N ASN A 173 9.17 8.96 2.89
CA ASN A 173 9.44 9.40 1.53
C ASN A 173 10.94 9.67 1.24
N THR A 174 11.83 9.17 2.09
CA THR A 174 13.28 9.23 1.89
C THR A 174 13.88 7.87 1.56
N MET A 175 15.04 7.83 0.94
CA MET A 175 15.76 6.61 0.56
C MET A 175 14.87 5.65 -0.27
N LEU A 176 14.06 6.20 -1.15
CA LEU A 176 13.28 5.45 -2.12
C LEU A 176 14.16 4.98 -3.27
N ARG A 177 13.60 4.13 -4.13
CA ARG A 177 14.31 3.64 -5.33
C ARG A 177 14.74 4.76 -6.28
N TYR A 178 13.98 5.85 -6.31
CA TYR A 178 14.27 7.05 -7.09
C TYR A 178 14.34 8.26 -6.18
N GLU A 179 15.33 9.10 -6.41
CA GLU A 179 15.40 10.42 -5.76
C GLU A 179 14.44 11.39 -6.49
N PRO A 180 13.73 12.25 -5.74
CA PRO A 180 12.79 13.20 -6.34
C PRO A 180 13.45 14.10 -7.38
N GLY A 181 12.89 14.08 -8.60
CA GLY A 181 13.41 14.86 -9.73
C GLY A 181 14.59 14.23 -10.46
N GLN A 182 14.97 12.99 -10.12
CA GLN A 182 15.93 12.22 -10.89
C GLN A 182 15.36 11.92 -12.27
N GLN A 183 16.15 12.19 -13.31
CA GLN A 183 15.77 11.82 -14.68
C GLN A 183 15.94 10.31 -14.87
N THR A 184 14.91 9.68 -15.39
CA THR A 184 14.99 8.25 -15.77
C THR A 184 15.86 8.14 -17.02
N PRO A 185 16.99 7.39 -16.98
CA PRO A 185 17.83 7.23 -18.15
C PRO A 185 17.09 6.50 -19.27
N VAL A 186 17.35 6.90 -20.50
CA VAL A 186 16.79 6.27 -21.70
C VAL A 186 17.88 5.48 -22.37
N PHE A 187 17.65 4.18 -22.56
CA PHE A 187 18.59 3.27 -23.21
C PHE A 187 18.14 2.95 -24.64
N LYS A 188 19.02 3.16 -25.61
CA LYS A 188 18.80 2.68 -26.97
C LYS A 188 19.11 1.19 -27.02
N THR A 189 18.12 0.37 -27.32
CA THR A 189 18.25 -1.08 -27.45
C THR A 189 17.66 -1.58 -28.79
N VAL A 190 17.92 -2.83 -29.13
CA VAL A 190 17.28 -3.51 -30.28
C VAL A 190 15.81 -3.89 -29.99
N PHE A 191 15.42 -3.89 -28.72
CA PHE A 191 14.06 -4.20 -28.32
C PHE A 191 13.10 -3.05 -28.64
N ARG A 192 11.91 -3.41 -29.11
CA ARG A 192 10.86 -2.46 -29.48
C ARG A 192 9.68 -2.65 -28.53
N TYR A 193 9.64 -1.83 -27.48
CA TYR A 193 8.52 -1.82 -26.54
C TYR A 193 7.53 -0.72 -26.94
N PRO A 194 6.24 -1.03 -27.07
CA PRO A 194 5.24 -0.01 -27.37
C PRO A 194 5.21 1.07 -26.28
N ASN A 195 5.39 2.32 -26.70
CA ASN A 195 5.25 3.51 -25.84
C ASN A 195 6.13 3.58 -24.58
N GLN A 196 7.19 2.78 -24.49
CA GLN A 196 8.12 2.83 -23.36
C GLN A 196 9.50 2.29 -23.74
N ASP A 197 10.51 2.60 -22.92
CA ASP A 197 11.86 2.06 -23.08
C ASP A 197 12.06 0.74 -22.28
N VAL A 198 13.24 0.16 -22.41
CA VAL A 198 13.58 -1.11 -21.74
C VAL A 198 13.52 -0.99 -20.21
N LEU A 199 13.90 0.16 -19.64
CA LEU A 199 13.89 0.36 -18.19
C LEU A 199 12.45 0.40 -17.66
N ARG A 200 11.57 1.18 -18.29
CA ARG A 200 10.16 1.25 -17.92
C ARG A 200 9.45 -0.08 -18.10
N HIS A 201 9.85 -0.85 -19.11
CA HIS A 201 9.33 -2.21 -19.27
C HIS A 201 9.81 -3.12 -18.13
N ALA A 202 11.07 -3.05 -17.74
CA ALA A 202 11.60 -3.80 -16.60
C ALA A 202 10.92 -3.42 -15.27
N GLU A 203 10.50 -2.18 -15.12
CA GLU A 203 9.76 -1.70 -13.92
C GLU A 203 8.35 -2.27 -13.78
N GLN A 204 7.83 -2.95 -14.78
CA GLN A 204 6.57 -3.70 -14.70
C GLN A 204 6.74 -5.06 -14.00
N CYS A 205 7.96 -5.44 -13.66
CA CYS A 205 8.24 -6.67 -12.94
C CYS A 205 7.65 -6.61 -11.53
N ASN A 206 6.85 -7.63 -11.19
CA ASN A 206 6.25 -7.80 -9.85
C ASN A 206 7.15 -8.57 -8.87
N GLY A 207 8.28 -9.10 -9.34
CA GLY A 207 9.23 -9.86 -8.52
C GLY A 207 8.78 -11.26 -8.13
N SER A 208 7.72 -11.82 -8.74
CA SER A 208 7.24 -13.17 -8.42
C SER A 208 8.23 -14.28 -8.77
N GLY A 209 9.05 -14.06 -9.79
CA GLY A 209 9.97 -15.09 -10.29
C GLY A 209 9.32 -16.15 -11.17
N ASP A 210 8.07 -15.96 -11.59
CA ASP A 210 7.32 -16.94 -12.41
C ASP A 210 7.78 -16.96 -13.88
N CYS A 211 8.57 -15.98 -14.31
CA CYS A 211 9.14 -15.93 -15.64
C CYS A 211 10.40 -16.77 -15.81
#